data_9cbc19807b444c32724c5eada1ff8500
#
_entry.id   9cbc19807b444c32724c5eada1ff8500
#
_cell.length_a   1.000
_cell.length_b   1.000
_cell.length_c   1.000
_cell.angle_alpha   90.00
_cell.angle_beta   90.00
_cell.angle_gamma   90.00
#
_symmetry.space_group_name_H-M   'P 1'
#
loop_
_entity.id
_entity.type
_entity.pdbx_description
1 polymer ?
#
loop_
_entity_poly.entity_id
_entity_poly.type
_entity_poly.pdbx_seq_one_letter_code
_entity_poly.pdbx_strand_id
1 'polypeptide(L)'
;QQGGKAGAHWSISFEDFKKGVEPYTLDFTAQIAKGDPDESLEDFKKKLKNLADIYIDKKNDILSFWCMGFNQHQRGVWVNELIYSVHLLLAKHARPGNGAFSLTGQPSACGSAREVGTFCHRLPSDLLVAQKPARVKSEKIWGVPEKTINPKVGRAYMEILRGMEDNSVNFVWTQVVNPFQAAPNSNHWLKAARHPENFVVVADAYPTFSCQYADLILPAAMIFEKWGLYGNAERRTQ
;
A
#
# COMPACT_ATOMS: atom_id res chain seq x y z
N GLN A 1 10.51 -27.37 -10.63
CA GLN A 1 11.84 -26.73 -10.49
C GLN A 1 12.55 -26.45 -11.82
N GLN A 2 11.87 -26.59 -12.93
CA GLN A 2 12.41 -26.18 -14.24
C GLN A 2 12.18 -24.69 -14.53
N GLY A 3 11.40 -23.98 -13.72
CA GLY A 3 11.12 -22.55 -13.88
C GLY A 3 12.33 -21.63 -13.64
N GLY A 4 13.36 -22.10 -12.96
CA GLY A 4 14.53 -21.27 -12.65
C GLY A 4 15.47 -20.98 -13.84
N LYS A 5 15.19 -21.53 -15.02
CA LYS A 5 16.01 -21.28 -16.23
C LYS A 5 15.38 -20.30 -17.22
N ALA A 6 14.16 -19.85 -17.01
CA ALA A 6 13.49 -18.94 -17.91
C ALA A 6 13.88 -17.49 -17.59
N GLY A 7 15.03 -17.06 -18.03
CA GLY A 7 15.38 -15.65 -18.27
C GLY A 7 15.27 -14.68 -17.09
N ALA A 8 15.03 -15.14 -15.90
CA ALA A 8 14.92 -14.28 -14.74
C ALA A 8 16.32 -13.91 -14.24
N HIS A 9 16.62 -12.65 -14.20
CA HIS A 9 17.70 -12.11 -13.41
C HIS A 9 17.33 -12.25 -11.92
N TRP A 10 17.60 -13.42 -11.35
CA TRP A 10 17.45 -13.62 -9.92
C TRP A 10 18.51 -12.79 -9.21
N SER A 11 18.11 -11.98 -8.27
CA SER A 11 19.05 -11.22 -7.43
C SER A 11 19.85 -12.13 -6.49
N ILE A 12 19.32 -13.34 -6.20
CA ILE A 12 20.00 -14.36 -5.38
C ILE A 12 19.73 -15.76 -5.95
N SER A 13 20.61 -16.72 -5.64
CA SER A 13 20.42 -18.12 -5.99
C SER A 13 19.37 -18.79 -5.09
N PHE A 14 18.83 -19.95 -5.53
CA PHE A 14 17.94 -20.76 -4.69
C PHE A 14 18.62 -21.20 -3.39
N GLU A 15 19.92 -21.55 -3.44
CA GLU A 15 20.67 -21.92 -2.25
C GLU A 15 20.85 -20.75 -1.27
N ASP A 16 21.07 -19.54 -1.77
CA ASP A 16 21.14 -18.36 -0.92
C ASP A 16 19.78 -18.03 -0.30
N PHE A 17 18.69 -18.18 -1.07
CA PHE A 17 17.32 -18.05 -0.54
C PHE A 17 17.08 -19.07 0.57
N LYS A 18 17.45 -20.34 0.37
CA LYS A 18 17.32 -21.41 1.37
C LYS A 18 18.07 -21.08 2.65
N LYS A 19 19.32 -20.64 2.53
CA LYS A 19 20.13 -20.19 3.69
C LYS A 19 19.45 -19.00 4.41
N GLY A 20 18.90 -18.07 3.65
CA GLY A 20 18.22 -16.90 4.21
C GLY A 20 16.97 -17.23 5.03
N VAL A 21 16.26 -18.31 4.69
CA VAL A 21 15.06 -18.75 5.41
C VAL A 21 15.32 -19.80 6.49
N GLU A 22 16.52 -20.39 6.53
CA GLU A 22 16.89 -21.42 7.48
C GLU A 22 16.66 -21.05 8.97
N PRO A 23 16.93 -19.82 9.42
CA PRO A 23 16.66 -19.40 10.79
C PRO A 23 15.17 -19.37 11.15
N TYR A 24 14.29 -19.30 10.17
CA TYR A 24 12.83 -19.21 10.37
C TYR A 24 12.21 -20.61 10.46
N THR A 25 12.58 -21.34 11.50
CA THR A 25 12.02 -22.67 11.78
C THR A 25 10.53 -22.63 12.09
N LEU A 26 9.86 -23.78 12.03
CA LEU A 26 8.45 -23.87 12.41
C LEU A 26 8.22 -23.42 13.88
N ASP A 27 9.14 -23.80 14.77
CA ASP A 27 9.07 -23.40 16.19
C ASP A 27 9.20 -21.88 16.37
N PHE A 28 10.21 -21.28 15.75
CA PHE A 28 10.43 -19.84 15.77
C PHE A 28 9.22 -19.09 15.18
N THR A 29 8.75 -19.51 14.02
CA THR A 29 7.62 -18.87 13.34
C THR A 29 6.34 -18.98 14.16
N ALA A 30 6.06 -20.15 14.74
CA ALA A 30 4.88 -20.38 15.54
C ALA A 30 4.89 -19.54 16.83
N GLN A 31 6.04 -19.42 17.49
CA GLN A 31 6.17 -18.56 18.69
C GLN A 31 5.84 -17.10 18.42
N ILE A 32 6.25 -16.58 17.25
CA ILE A 32 6.00 -15.18 16.89
C ILE A 32 4.59 -14.95 16.35
N ALA A 33 4.07 -15.88 15.54
CA ALA A 33 2.83 -15.70 14.81
C ALA A 33 1.57 -16.09 15.60
N LYS A 34 1.73 -16.85 16.70
CA LYS A 34 0.61 -17.26 17.55
C LYS A 34 -0.03 -16.02 18.21
N GLY A 35 -1.25 -15.69 17.81
CA GLY A 35 -1.98 -14.53 18.33
C GLY A 35 -2.96 -14.87 19.46
N ASP A 36 -3.42 -16.11 19.52
CA ASP A 36 -4.37 -16.56 20.55
C ASP A 36 -3.60 -17.04 21.79
N PRO A 37 -3.77 -16.37 22.96
CA PRO A 37 -3.09 -16.77 24.19
C PRO A 37 -3.55 -18.14 24.68
N ASP A 38 -4.80 -18.54 24.40
CA ASP A 38 -5.40 -19.78 24.91
C ASP A 38 -5.07 -20.99 24.03
N GLU A 39 -4.56 -20.79 22.81
CA GLU A 39 -4.14 -21.86 21.92
C GLU A 39 -2.77 -22.41 22.34
N SER A 40 -2.60 -23.74 22.34
CA SER A 40 -1.27 -24.33 22.57
C SER A 40 -0.33 -24.08 21.38
N LEU A 41 0.97 -23.94 21.64
CA LEU A 41 1.97 -23.78 20.58
C LEU A 41 1.98 -24.97 19.62
N GLU A 42 1.79 -26.18 20.14
CA GLU A 42 1.76 -27.40 19.33
C GLU A 42 0.54 -27.46 18.39
N ASP A 43 -0.62 -27.01 18.83
CA ASP A 43 -1.80 -26.97 17.97
C ASP A 43 -1.66 -25.88 16.88
N PHE A 44 -1.07 -24.76 17.23
CA PHE A 44 -0.76 -23.73 16.25
C PHE A 44 0.28 -24.20 15.20
N LYS A 45 1.32 -24.93 15.62
CA LYS A 45 2.25 -25.58 14.68
C LYS A 45 1.58 -26.56 13.74
N LYS A 46 0.63 -27.36 14.24
CA LYS A 46 -0.17 -28.26 13.39
C LYS A 46 -0.96 -27.49 12.34
N LYS A 47 -1.58 -26.35 12.72
CA LYS A 47 -2.29 -25.49 11.79
C LYS A 47 -1.36 -24.94 10.70
N LEU A 48 -0.18 -24.42 11.08
CA LEU A 48 0.82 -23.94 10.12
C LEU A 48 1.29 -25.05 9.18
N LYS A 49 1.55 -26.24 9.70
CA LYS A 49 1.94 -27.38 8.89
C LYS A 49 0.84 -27.80 7.92
N ASN A 50 -0.39 -27.90 8.38
CA ASN A 50 -1.54 -28.21 7.53
C ASN A 50 -1.71 -27.18 6.40
N LEU A 51 -1.52 -25.89 6.69
CA LEU A 51 -1.55 -24.85 5.68
C LEU A 51 -0.42 -25.04 4.64
N ALA A 52 0.79 -25.32 5.10
CA ALA A 52 1.92 -25.60 4.22
C ALA A 52 1.67 -26.84 3.34
N ASP A 53 1.12 -27.91 3.88
CA ASP A 53 0.79 -29.13 3.17
C ASP A 53 -0.24 -28.87 2.06
N ILE A 54 -1.24 -28.02 2.30
CA ILE A 54 -2.23 -27.58 1.29
C ILE A 54 -1.51 -26.87 0.13
N TYR A 55 -0.57 -25.97 0.43
CA TYR A 55 0.18 -25.24 -0.58
C TYR A 55 1.14 -26.12 -1.37
N ILE A 56 1.76 -27.13 -0.72
CA ILE A 56 2.74 -28.03 -1.30
C ILE A 56 2.08 -29.09 -2.19
N ASP A 57 0.87 -29.51 -1.87
CA ASP A 57 0.16 -30.53 -2.66
C ASP A 57 -0.01 -30.05 -4.11
N LYS A 58 0.55 -30.84 -5.03
CA LYS A 58 0.50 -30.55 -6.46
C LYS A 58 -0.90 -30.66 -7.08
N LYS A 59 -1.83 -31.32 -6.39
CA LYS A 59 -3.23 -31.49 -6.84
C LYS A 59 -4.04 -30.24 -6.56
N ASN A 60 -3.63 -29.42 -5.62
CA ASN A 60 -4.35 -28.21 -5.24
C ASN A 60 -3.95 -27.05 -6.15
N ASP A 61 -4.93 -26.36 -6.68
CA ASP A 61 -4.75 -25.03 -7.24
C ASP A 61 -4.90 -24.00 -6.12
N ILE A 62 -3.99 -23.03 -6.07
CA ILE A 62 -3.90 -22.06 -4.97
C ILE A 62 -4.04 -20.64 -5.50
N LEU A 63 -5.02 -19.93 -4.98
CA LEU A 63 -5.19 -18.48 -5.16
C LEU A 63 -5.01 -17.79 -3.82
N SER A 64 -4.05 -16.90 -3.73
CA SER A 64 -3.85 -16.07 -2.55
C SER A 64 -4.35 -14.65 -2.83
N PHE A 65 -5.24 -14.16 -1.98
CA PHE A 65 -5.81 -12.82 -2.09
C PHE A 65 -5.47 -11.98 -0.85
N TRP A 66 -5.09 -10.74 -1.08
CA TRP A 66 -4.90 -9.76 -0.02
C TRP A 66 -5.22 -8.34 -0.53
N CYS A 67 -5.20 -7.37 0.36
CA CYS A 67 -5.42 -5.97 0.02
C CYS A 67 -4.56 -5.05 0.90
N MET A 68 -5.11 -3.94 1.29
CA MET A 68 -4.40 -2.85 1.97
C MET A 68 -3.83 -3.22 3.34
N GLY A 69 -4.32 -4.24 4.01
CA GLY A 69 -3.74 -4.75 5.26
C GLY A 69 -2.25 -5.09 5.11
N PHE A 70 -1.86 -5.68 3.98
CA PHE A 70 -0.45 -5.92 3.66
C PHE A 70 0.18 -4.74 2.93
N ASN A 71 -0.51 -4.17 1.92
CA ASN A 71 0.06 -3.15 1.05
C ASN A 71 0.41 -1.86 1.79
N GLN A 72 -0.40 -1.49 2.79
CA GLN A 72 -0.21 -0.28 3.61
C GLN A 72 0.51 -0.55 4.93
N HIS A 73 0.99 -1.78 5.13
CA HIS A 73 1.81 -2.14 6.27
C HIS A 73 3.20 -1.47 6.16
N GLN A 74 3.84 -1.18 7.29
CA GLN A 74 5.19 -0.59 7.34
C GLN A 74 6.22 -1.38 6.52
N ARG A 75 6.09 -2.70 6.45
CA ARG A 75 6.91 -3.62 5.65
C ARG A 75 6.12 -4.25 4.51
N GLY A 76 5.17 -3.52 3.95
CA GLY A 76 4.23 -4.02 2.95
C GLY A 76 4.91 -4.61 1.72
N VAL A 77 5.97 -4.01 1.21
CA VAL A 77 6.74 -4.56 0.08
C VAL A 77 7.27 -5.94 0.41
N TRP A 78 7.93 -6.10 1.55
CA TRP A 78 8.50 -7.40 1.96
C TRP A 78 7.44 -8.49 2.15
N VAL A 79 6.29 -8.14 2.75
CA VAL A 79 5.19 -9.09 2.93
C VAL A 79 4.64 -9.54 1.58
N ASN A 80 4.45 -8.60 0.64
CA ASN A 80 4.04 -8.93 -0.73
C ASN A 80 5.06 -9.83 -1.42
N GLU A 81 6.35 -9.52 -1.32
CA GLU A 81 7.42 -10.34 -1.89
C GLU A 81 7.43 -11.76 -1.31
N LEU A 82 7.16 -11.93 -0.02
CA LEU A 82 7.06 -13.26 0.60
C LEU A 82 5.91 -14.08 0.03
N ILE A 83 4.73 -13.47 -0.19
CA ILE A 83 3.59 -14.18 -0.80
C ILE A 83 3.95 -14.62 -2.22
N TYR A 84 4.50 -13.72 -3.03
CA TYR A 84 4.96 -14.07 -4.38
C TYR A 84 6.04 -15.15 -4.35
N SER A 85 6.97 -15.08 -3.40
CA SER A 85 8.05 -16.06 -3.25
C SER A 85 7.49 -17.46 -2.97
N VAL A 86 6.47 -17.60 -2.13
CA VAL A 86 5.82 -18.91 -1.89
C VAL A 86 5.20 -19.47 -3.17
N HIS A 87 4.46 -18.64 -3.92
CA HIS A 87 3.86 -19.07 -5.18
C HIS A 87 4.92 -19.45 -6.24
N LEU A 88 5.99 -18.68 -6.34
CA LEU A 88 7.11 -18.95 -7.26
C LEU A 88 7.86 -20.23 -6.87
N LEU A 89 8.16 -20.40 -5.58
CA LEU A 89 8.84 -21.58 -5.04
C LEU A 89 8.11 -22.89 -5.37
N LEU A 90 6.77 -22.84 -5.29
CA LEU A 90 5.90 -23.99 -5.51
C LEU A 90 5.45 -24.13 -6.96
N ALA A 91 5.90 -23.26 -7.87
CA ALA A 91 5.45 -23.19 -9.27
C ALA A 91 3.93 -23.01 -9.39
N LYS A 92 3.33 -22.28 -8.46
CA LYS A 92 1.89 -21.96 -8.41
C LYS A 92 1.64 -20.49 -8.79
N HIS A 93 2.36 -20.01 -9.80
CA HIS A 93 2.20 -18.67 -10.36
C HIS A 93 2.13 -18.76 -11.89
N ALA A 94 1.34 -17.85 -12.50
CA ALA A 94 1.13 -17.80 -13.95
C ALA A 94 0.64 -19.15 -14.56
N ARG A 95 -0.14 -19.90 -13.83
CA ARG A 95 -0.81 -21.14 -14.28
C ARG A 95 -2.32 -21.02 -14.04
N PRO A 96 -3.18 -21.57 -14.91
CA PRO A 96 -4.61 -21.60 -14.65
C PRO A 96 -4.93 -22.13 -13.25
N GLY A 97 -5.84 -21.48 -12.54
CA GLY A 97 -6.22 -21.84 -11.17
C GLY A 97 -5.22 -21.41 -10.08
N ASN A 98 -4.07 -20.85 -10.43
CA ASN A 98 -3.03 -20.49 -9.47
C ASN A 98 -2.61 -19.02 -9.59
N GLY A 99 -2.33 -18.38 -8.46
CA GLY A 99 -1.85 -17.01 -8.47
C GLY A 99 -1.89 -16.30 -7.13
N ALA A 100 -1.19 -15.18 -7.09
CA ALA A 100 -1.11 -14.28 -5.95
C ALA A 100 -1.61 -12.90 -6.38
N PHE A 101 -2.66 -12.38 -5.73
CA PHE A 101 -3.38 -11.19 -6.18
C PHE A 101 -3.59 -10.18 -5.06
N SER A 102 -3.09 -8.98 -5.27
CA SER A 102 -3.49 -7.83 -4.48
C SER A 102 -4.79 -7.25 -5.06
N LEU A 103 -5.86 -7.36 -4.28
CA LEU A 103 -7.20 -6.92 -4.70
C LEU A 103 -7.41 -5.45 -4.35
N THR A 104 -6.87 -4.56 -5.16
CA THR A 104 -7.14 -3.12 -5.04
C THR A 104 -8.58 -2.85 -5.48
N GLY A 105 -9.43 -2.44 -4.55
CA GLY A 105 -10.88 -2.37 -4.76
C GLY A 105 -11.47 -0.96 -4.83
N GLN A 106 -10.69 0.09 -4.54
CA GLN A 106 -11.20 1.45 -4.59
C GLN A 106 -11.55 1.85 -6.04
N PRO A 107 -12.66 2.53 -6.27
CA PRO A 107 -13.01 3.07 -7.58
C PRO A 107 -11.88 3.94 -8.12
N SER A 108 -11.49 3.69 -9.35
CA SER A 108 -10.41 4.42 -10.03
C SER A 108 -9.00 4.34 -9.41
N ALA A 109 -8.76 3.52 -8.40
CA ALA A 109 -7.42 3.37 -7.82
C ALA A 109 -6.39 2.90 -8.85
N CYS A 110 -6.77 1.94 -9.70
CA CYS A 110 -5.91 1.41 -10.76
C CYS A 110 -6.14 2.06 -12.14
N GLY A 111 -7.18 2.87 -12.29
CA GLY A 111 -7.59 3.43 -13.57
C GLY A 111 -7.36 4.94 -13.69
N SER A 112 -7.35 5.67 -12.59
CA SER A 112 -7.19 7.13 -12.63
C SER A 112 -6.34 7.70 -11.50
N ALA A 113 -6.45 7.25 -10.28
CA ALA A 113 -5.65 7.79 -9.18
C ALA A 113 -4.15 7.76 -9.46
N ARG A 114 -3.68 6.70 -10.08
CA ARG A 114 -2.29 6.55 -10.49
C ARG A 114 -1.92 7.48 -11.66
N GLU A 115 -2.80 7.58 -12.64
CA GLU A 115 -2.60 8.37 -13.85
C GLU A 115 -2.67 9.86 -13.60
N VAL A 116 -3.39 10.32 -12.58
CA VAL A 116 -3.44 11.75 -12.21
C VAL A 116 -2.28 12.19 -11.32
N GLY A 117 -1.43 11.27 -10.87
CA GLY A 117 -0.22 11.62 -10.11
C GLY A 117 -0.48 11.87 -8.63
N THR A 118 -1.29 11.06 -7.97
CA THR A 118 -1.63 11.21 -6.54
C THR A 118 -0.50 10.82 -5.59
N PHE A 119 0.59 10.25 -6.08
CA PHE A 119 1.74 9.89 -5.26
C PHE A 119 2.78 11.01 -5.24
N CYS A 120 3.42 11.22 -4.11
CA CYS A 120 4.40 12.29 -3.91
C CYS A 120 5.59 12.29 -4.88
N HIS A 121 5.85 11.19 -5.57
CA HIS A 121 6.92 11.03 -6.55
C HIS A 121 6.43 11.02 -8.01
N ARG A 122 5.12 11.18 -8.24
CA ARG A 122 4.47 11.07 -9.55
C ARG A 122 3.84 12.38 -10.00
N LEU A 123 3.82 12.54 -11.31
CA LEU A 123 3.05 13.52 -12.05
C LEU A 123 2.00 12.79 -12.90
N PRO A 124 1.01 13.47 -13.47
CA PRO A 124 0.03 12.85 -14.35
C PRO A 124 0.67 11.97 -15.43
N SER A 125 -0.04 10.95 -15.88
CA SER A 125 0.44 9.91 -16.82
C SER A 125 1.61 9.09 -16.28
N ASP A 126 1.66 8.86 -14.98
CA ASP A 126 2.68 8.04 -14.31
C ASP A 126 4.13 8.56 -14.49
N LEU A 127 4.28 9.83 -14.82
CA LEU A 127 5.58 10.48 -14.99
C LEU A 127 6.28 10.68 -13.65
N LEU A 128 7.61 10.58 -13.63
CA LEU A 128 8.39 10.77 -12.39
C LEU A 128 8.74 12.25 -12.16
N VAL A 129 8.42 12.78 -10.99
CA VAL A 129 8.73 14.17 -10.62
C VAL A 129 10.23 14.47 -10.66
N ALA A 130 11.09 13.50 -10.38
CA ALA A 130 12.54 13.64 -10.43
C ALA A 130 13.08 13.89 -11.85
N GLN A 131 12.34 13.51 -12.89
CA GLN A 131 12.74 13.65 -14.29
C GLN A 131 12.41 15.03 -14.82
N LYS A 132 13.43 15.79 -15.25
CA LYS A 132 13.24 17.14 -15.83
C LYS A 132 12.27 17.16 -17.01
N PRO A 133 12.35 16.25 -18.00
CA PRO A 133 11.40 16.25 -19.13
C PRO A 133 9.95 16.08 -18.70
N ALA A 134 9.70 15.27 -17.67
CA ALA A 134 8.37 15.05 -17.12
C ALA A 134 7.80 16.34 -16.49
N ARG A 135 8.62 17.06 -15.69
CA ARG A 135 8.21 18.34 -15.11
C ARG A 135 7.90 19.39 -16.17
N VAL A 136 8.81 19.59 -17.12
CA VAL A 136 8.62 20.55 -18.23
C VAL A 136 7.34 20.26 -19.01
N LYS A 137 7.06 18.98 -19.29
CA LYS A 137 5.82 18.58 -19.97
C LYS A 137 4.58 18.93 -19.14
N SER A 138 4.60 18.63 -17.84
CA SER A 138 3.47 18.92 -16.95
C SER A 138 3.27 20.42 -16.75
N GLU A 139 4.34 21.19 -16.55
CA GLU A 139 4.31 22.65 -16.42
C GLU A 139 3.71 23.31 -17.67
N LYS A 140 4.10 22.85 -18.85
CA LYS A 140 3.53 23.32 -20.12
C LYS A 140 2.03 23.04 -20.24
N ILE A 141 1.60 21.83 -19.86
CA ILE A 141 0.17 21.45 -19.91
C ILE A 141 -0.65 22.26 -18.90
N TRP A 142 -0.12 22.50 -17.72
CA TRP A 142 -0.78 23.28 -16.67
C TRP A 142 -0.72 24.79 -16.88
N GLY A 143 0.07 25.26 -17.84
CA GLY A 143 0.24 26.68 -18.10
C GLY A 143 0.97 27.43 -16.98
N VAL A 144 1.82 26.75 -16.23
CA VAL A 144 2.64 27.35 -15.17
C VAL A 144 4.09 27.56 -15.65
N PRO A 145 4.83 28.53 -15.03
CA PRO A 145 6.22 28.79 -15.40
C PRO A 145 7.11 27.56 -15.24
N GLU A 146 8.15 27.45 -16.07
CA GLU A 146 9.17 26.41 -15.89
C GLU A 146 9.82 26.50 -14.52
N LYS A 147 10.16 25.34 -13.96
CA LYS A 147 10.74 25.18 -12.61
C LYS A 147 9.77 25.46 -11.45
N THR A 148 8.48 25.57 -11.73
CA THR A 148 7.45 25.64 -10.68
C THR A 148 7.35 24.32 -9.90
N ILE A 149 7.45 23.19 -10.61
CA ILE A 149 7.41 21.87 -9.98
C ILE A 149 8.76 21.56 -9.32
N ASN A 150 8.73 21.35 -8.00
CA ASN A 150 9.90 20.94 -7.25
C ASN A 150 10.43 19.58 -7.76
N PRO A 151 11.71 19.42 -8.09
CA PRO A 151 12.30 18.17 -8.53
C PRO A 151 12.42 17.10 -7.44
N LYS A 152 12.31 17.50 -6.18
CA LYS A 152 12.40 16.58 -5.04
C LYS A 152 11.05 15.89 -4.84
N VAL A 153 11.11 14.64 -4.44
CA VAL A 153 9.93 13.87 -4.02
C VAL A 153 9.32 14.55 -2.79
N GLY A 154 7.99 14.62 -2.74
CA GLY A 154 7.26 15.12 -1.58
C GLY A 154 7.43 14.24 -0.35
N ARG A 155 6.94 14.71 0.80
CA ARG A 155 7.01 13.99 2.06
C ARG A 155 6.14 12.73 2.03
N ALA A 156 6.62 11.66 2.66
CA ALA A 156 5.81 10.49 2.94
C ALA A 156 4.74 10.80 4.00
N TYR A 157 3.67 10.00 4.03
CA TYR A 157 2.53 10.22 4.93
C TYR A 157 2.94 10.44 6.40
N MET A 158 3.79 9.57 6.95
CA MET A 158 4.26 9.72 8.34
C MET A 158 5.17 10.94 8.54
N GLU A 159 5.86 11.39 7.51
CA GLU A 159 6.67 12.62 7.55
C GLU A 159 5.80 13.87 7.55
N ILE A 160 4.62 13.83 6.91
CA ILE A 160 3.62 14.90 7.00
C ILE A 160 3.13 15.03 8.44
N LEU A 161 2.74 13.92 9.08
CA LEU A 161 2.27 13.93 10.46
C LEU A 161 3.34 14.44 11.43
N ARG A 162 4.60 14.02 11.28
CA ARG A 162 5.73 14.54 12.06
C ARG A 162 5.98 16.03 11.78
N GLY A 163 5.81 16.44 10.52
CA GLY A 163 5.92 17.83 10.14
C GLY A 163 4.86 18.73 10.78
N MET A 164 3.69 18.18 11.13
CA MET A 164 2.68 18.90 11.91
C MET A 164 3.10 19.11 13.37
N GLU A 165 3.92 18.23 13.94
CA GLU A 165 4.42 18.37 15.33
C GLU A 165 5.51 19.43 15.46
N ASP A 166 6.40 19.48 14.46
CA ASP A 166 7.54 20.42 14.45
C ASP A 166 7.26 21.71 13.67
N ASN A 167 6.01 21.91 13.23
CA ASN A 167 5.53 23.02 12.41
C ASN A 167 6.26 23.21 11.08
N SER A 168 7.00 22.23 10.60
CA SER A 168 7.54 22.24 9.25
C SER A 168 6.46 21.94 8.17
N VAL A 169 5.27 21.50 8.60
CA VAL A 169 4.02 21.41 7.84
C VAL A 169 2.92 21.99 8.72
N ASN A 170 2.45 23.17 8.39
CA ASN A 170 1.41 23.88 9.13
C ASN A 170 0.08 24.04 8.36
N PHE A 171 0.01 23.56 7.13
CA PHE A 171 -1.21 23.47 6.34
C PHE A 171 -1.39 22.04 5.83
N VAL A 172 -2.49 21.39 6.20
CA VAL A 172 -2.82 20.03 5.78
C VAL A 172 -4.22 19.98 5.22
N TRP A 173 -4.33 19.57 3.97
CA TRP A 173 -5.60 19.26 3.34
C TRP A 173 -5.78 17.76 3.23
N THR A 174 -6.68 17.22 4.03
CA THR A 174 -7.06 15.81 4.04
C THR A 174 -8.27 15.61 3.13
N GLN A 175 -8.18 14.65 2.25
CA GLN A 175 -9.22 14.34 1.27
C GLN A 175 -9.41 12.83 1.17
N VAL A 176 -10.64 12.36 1.39
CA VAL A 176 -11.05 10.94 1.24
C VAL A 176 -10.40 9.97 2.24
N VAL A 177 -9.65 10.45 3.20
CA VAL A 177 -9.05 9.63 4.26
C VAL A 177 -9.36 10.20 5.64
N ASN A 178 -9.31 9.36 6.66
CA ASN A 178 -9.60 9.71 8.06
C ASN A 178 -8.33 9.53 8.91
N PRO A 179 -7.28 10.38 8.71
CA PRO A 179 -5.94 10.14 9.25
C PRO A 179 -5.89 10.11 10.77
N PHE A 180 -6.69 10.92 11.44
CA PHE A 180 -6.65 11.00 12.90
C PHE A 180 -7.34 9.81 13.60
N GLN A 181 -8.03 8.98 12.84
CA GLN A 181 -8.53 7.69 13.30
C GLN A 181 -7.68 6.52 12.80
N ALA A 182 -7.25 6.56 11.55
CA ALA A 182 -6.63 5.43 10.86
C ALA A 182 -5.10 5.40 10.93
N ALA A 183 -4.44 6.51 11.28
CA ALA A 183 -2.98 6.54 11.38
C ALA A 183 -2.48 5.67 12.53
N PRO A 184 -1.34 4.97 12.37
CA PRO A 184 -0.68 4.32 13.49
C PRO A 184 -0.41 5.32 14.62
N ASN A 185 -0.66 4.93 15.88
CA ASN A 185 -0.49 5.79 17.04
C ASN A 185 -1.32 7.10 16.95
N SER A 186 -2.60 6.99 16.57
CA SER A 186 -3.48 8.12 16.27
C SER A 186 -3.54 9.14 17.42
N ASN A 187 -3.60 8.72 18.67
CA ASN A 187 -3.63 9.62 19.84
C ASN A 187 -2.44 10.59 19.89
N HIS A 188 -1.30 10.18 19.37
CA HIS A 188 -0.13 11.03 19.28
C HIS A 188 -0.36 12.19 18.29
N TRP A 189 -0.93 11.89 17.11
CA TRP A 189 -1.16 12.88 16.07
C TRP A 189 -2.29 13.86 16.35
N LEU A 190 -3.23 13.52 17.25
CA LEU A 190 -4.30 14.43 17.66
C LEU A 190 -3.76 15.71 18.30
N LYS A 191 -2.65 15.62 19.02
CA LYS A 191 -1.98 16.79 19.60
C LYS A 191 -1.40 17.71 18.52
N ALA A 192 -0.77 17.13 17.50
CA ALA A 192 -0.24 17.87 16.37
C ALA A 192 -1.36 18.56 15.57
N ALA A 193 -2.50 17.88 15.37
CA ALA A 193 -3.66 18.48 14.69
C ALA A 193 -4.22 19.68 15.45
N ARG A 194 -4.12 19.69 16.79
CA ARG A 194 -4.60 20.79 17.65
C ARG A 194 -3.55 21.88 17.92
N HIS A 195 -2.39 21.81 17.29
CA HIS A 195 -1.37 22.85 17.45
C HIS A 195 -1.87 24.17 16.85
N PRO A 196 -1.78 25.31 17.58
CA PRO A 196 -2.39 26.59 17.17
C PRO A 196 -1.93 27.12 15.80
N GLU A 197 -0.73 26.76 15.36
CA GLU A 197 -0.19 27.18 14.08
C GLU A 197 -0.55 26.27 12.91
N ASN A 198 -1.18 25.13 13.18
CA ASN A 198 -1.61 24.22 12.14
C ASN A 198 -3.02 24.56 11.66
N PHE A 199 -3.20 24.55 10.34
CA PHE A 199 -4.49 24.70 9.71
C PHE A 199 -4.86 23.43 8.97
N VAL A 200 -5.94 22.79 9.41
CA VAL A 200 -6.39 21.48 8.91
C VAL A 200 -7.68 21.61 8.14
N VAL A 201 -7.65 21.25 6.86
CA VAL A 201 -8.82 21.15 6.00
C VAL A 201 -9.20 19.68 5.83
N VAL A 202 -10.45 19.34 6.03
CA VAL A 202 -10.98 17.99 5.77
C VAL A 202 -12.07 18.06 4.72
N ALA A 203 -11.87 17.40 3.58
CA ALA A 203 -12.86 17.20 2.54
C ALA A 203 -13.33 15.73 2.54
N ASP A 204 -14.55 15.50 3.00
CA ASP A 204 -15.11 14.15 3.10
C ASP A 204 -16.64 14.19 2.86
N ALA A 205 -17.18 13.04 2.43
CA ALA A 205 -18.61 12.87 2.24
C ALA A 205 -19.36 12.64 3.58
N TYR A 206 -18.64 12.27 4.63
CA TYR A 206 -19.18 12.04 5.96
C TYR A 206 -18.45 12.86 7.03
N PRO A 207 -19.11 13.23 8.12
CA PRO A 207 -18.47 13.85 9.27
C PRO A 207 -17.63 12.82 10.04
N THR A 208 -16.49 12.44 9.48
CA THR A 208 -15.56 11.48 10.07
C THR A 208 -14.92 12.01 11.35
N PHE A 209 -14.24 11.13 12.10
CA PHE A 209 -13.53 11.54 13.30
C PHE A 209 -12.51 12.66 13.04
N SER A 210 -11.85 12.65 11.88
CA SER A 210 -10.91 13.70 11.51
C SER A 210 -11.56 15.07 11.38
N CYS A 211 -12.86 15.17 11.08
CA CYS A 211 -13.58 16.44 11.03
C CYS A 211 -13.62 17.15 12.39
N GLN A 212 -13.52 16.42 13.51
CA GLN A 212 -13.49 17.03 14.85
C GLN A 212 -12.18 17.80 15.13
N TYR A 213 -11.18 17.62 14.27
CA TYR A 213 -9.85 18.24 14.37
C TYR A 213 -9.58 19.20 13.21
N ALA A 214 -10.58 19.46 12.39
CA ALA A 214 -10.47 20.35 11.24
C ALA A 214 -10.83 21.80 11.62
N ASP A 215 -10.09 22.75 11.05
CA ASP A 215 -10.43 24.18 11.06
C ASP A 215 -11.45 24.50 9.98
N LEU A 216 -11.42 23.77 8.87
CA LEU A 216 -12.38 23.89 7.76
C LEU A 216 -12.83 22.51 7.29
N ILE A 217 -14.14 22.33 7.19
CA ILE A 217 -14.76 21.14 6.62
C ILE A 217 -15.39 21.49 5.28
N LEU A 218 -15.03 20.73 4.26
CA LEU A 218 -15.59 20.83 2.91
C LEU A 218 -16.39 19.56 2.60
N PRO A 219 -17.73 19.62 2.59
CA PRO A 219 -18.54 18.46 2.21
C PRO A 219 -18.28 18.04 0.78
N ALA A 220 -17.98 16.75 0.58
CA ALA A 220 -17.72 16.18 -0.72
C ALA A 220 -18.89 15.33 -1.22
N ALA A 221 -19.16 15.36 -2.53
CA ALA A 221 -20.15 14.51 -3.14
C ALA A 221 -19.67 13.04 -3.17
N MET A 222 -20.59 12.12 -2.86
CA MET A 222 -20.39 10.69 -2.99
C MET A 222 -20.27 10.27 -4.47
N ILE A 223 -19.74 9.06 -4.71
CA ILE A 223 -19.53 8.55 -6.05
C ILE A 223 -20.81 8.54 -6.90
N PHE A 224 -21.97 8.24 -6.30
CA PHE A 224 -23.26 8.21 -7.00
C PHE A 224 -23.99 9.55 -7.04
N GLU A 225 -23.41 10.61 -6.48
CA GLU A 225 -23.94 11.97 -6.48
C GLU A 225 -23.28 12.86 -7.54
N LYS A 226 -22.39 12.31 -8.33
CA LYS A 226 -21.62 13.05 -9.35
C LYS A 226 -21.37 12.22 -10.61
N TRP A 227 -21.19 12.92 -11.70
CA TRP A 227 -20.72 12.30 -12.95
C TRP A 227 -19.22 12.03 -12.90
N GLY A 228 -18.82 10.93 -13.53
CA GLY A 228 -17.40 10.57 -13.63
C GLY A 228 -17.17 9.28 -14.40
N LEU A 229 -15.92 9.04 -14.71
CA LEU A 229 -15.42 7.77 -15.25
C LEU A 229 -14.60 7.07 -14.17
N TYR A 230 -14.86 5.81 -13.97
CA TYR A 230 -14.22 5.01 -12.92
C TYR A 230 -13.57 3.78 -13.53
N GLY A 231 -12.28 3.63 -13.26
CA GLY A 231 -11.57 2.40 -13.56
C GLY A 231 -11.62 1.41 -12.40
N ASN A 232 -11.51 0.13 -12.68
CA ASN A 232 -11.45 -0.93 -11.70
C ASN A 232 -10.17 -1.78 -11.85
N ALA A 233 -9.99 -2.77 -10.99
CA ALA A 233 -8.83 -3.65 -11.01
C ALA A 233 -8.74 -4.51 -12.30
N GLU A 234 -9.86 -4.73 -12.99
CA GLU A 234 -9.90 -5.41 -14.29
C GLU A 234 -9.55 -4.47 -15.46
N ARG A 235 -9.25 -3.19 -15.19
CA ARG A 235 -8.99 -2.17 -16.20
C ARG A 235 -10.20 -1.83 -17.08
N ARG A 236 -11.41 -2.09 -16.60
CA ARG A 236 -12.62 -1.55 -17.19
C ARG A 236 -12.83 -0.12 -16.76
N THR A 237 -13.31 0.68 -17.68
CA THR A 237 -13.76 2.05 -17.40
C THR A 237 -15.29 2.09 -17.50
N GLN A 238 -15.94 2.63 -16.50
CA GLN A 238 -17.39 2.76 -16.41
C GLN A 238 -17.79 4.18 -16.05
#